data_c34b71620969cd21c83e3f92799a1680
#
_entry.id   c34b71620969cd21c83e3f92799a1680
#
_cell.length_a   1.000
_cell.length_b   1.000
_cell.length_c   1.000
_cell.angle_alpha   90.00
_cell.angle_beta   90.00
_cell.angle_gamma   90.00
#
_symmetry.space_group_name_H-M   'P 1'
#
loop_
_entity.id
_entity.type
_entity.pdbx_description
1 polymer ?
#
loop_
_entity_poly.entity_id
_entity_poly.type
_entity_poly.pdbx_seq_one_letter_code
_entity_poly.pdbx_strand_id
1 'polypeptide(L)'
;MKKLLALLLALAMIACLFVGCAGDTEKPSDDSKEPASSSDESKSEEPSSEEPTGETYKIAMITDYGDITDQSFNQTTYEACKKFSDENGVEFKYYKPTDNTTAARVASIDQAIEEGYNLIVMPGYAFGAAIVEAAPQNPEVKFFALDVAKGDLLETAVANKGEEYNWDPDSYELDKYVDMSNVYCVVYQEELCGYMAGYAAVKLGYTKLGFLGGMAVPAVQRYGHGFVQGVDAAAKDSGIKVELKYVYGGQFFGDNDITAVMDTWYAGGTEVVFACGGGIFNSAAEAAKKVNAKVIGVDVDQAGIIDGDYGEGMTVTSAMKGLAPATIDTLTDIVKNGNWSKYVGKIATLGLVSGDDPELNYVQIPMESTQWADGKFTKDDYKALVKDMFDGKITVSNDTSKLPDVTNVTIDDQGKIKG
;
A
#
# COMPACT_ATOMS: atom_id res chain seq x y z
N MET A 1 -42.35 -5.51 -29.07
CA MET A 1 -42.50 -5.37 -30.54
C MET A 1 -41.40 -4.46 -31.05
N LYS A 2 -40.69 -4.99 -32.03
CA LYS A 2 -39.87 -4.31 -33.08
C LYS A 2 -38.59 -3.64 -32.58
N LYS A 3 -37.49 -4.25 -32.77
CA LYS A 3 -36.56 -4.59 -33.91
C LYS A 3 -35.40 -3.60 -33.89
N LEU A 4 -34.11 -4.01 -33.62
CA LEU A 4 -33.24 -4.64 -34.62
C LEU A 4 -33.09 -3.79 -35.91
N LEU A 5 -31.92 -3.19 -36.06
CA LEU A 5 -31.23 -2.90 -37.33
C LEU A 5 -29.99 -2.07 -37.02
N ALA A 6 -28.80 -2.30 -37.37
CA ALA A 6 -28.06 -3.08 -38.34
C ALA A 6 -26.66 -2.45 -38.25
N LEU A 7 -25.62 -3.12 -38.01
CA LEU A 7 -24.71 -3.91 -38.83
C LEU A 7 -24.31 -3.25 -40.15
N LEU A 8 -22.99 -3.18 -40.33
CA LEU A 8 -22.23 -3.05 -41.59
C LEU A 8 -21.84 -1.64 -42.06
N LEU A 9 -20.56 -1.43 -42.13
CA LEU A 9 -19.71 -1.06 -43.27
C LEU A 9 -18.39 -0.51 -42.73
N ALA A 10 -17.18 -0.78 -43.18
CA ALA A 10 -16.70 -1.71 -44.18
C ALA A 10 -15.18 -1.75 -44.01
N LEU A 11 -14.61 -2.91 -44.24
CA LEU A 11 -13.21 -3.09 -44.61
C LEU A 11 -12.85 -2.24 -45.82
N ALA A 12 -11.73 -1.53 -45.78
CA ALA A 12 -11.02 -1.14 -46.97
C ALA A 12 -9.52 -1.51 -46.79
N MET A 13 -9.17 -2.61 -47.40
CA MET A 13 -7.80 -2.95 -47.77
C MET A 13 -7.36 -2.02 -48.90
N ILE A 14 -6.14 -1.50 -48.85
CA ILE A 14 -5.40 -1.17 -50.06
C ILE A 14 -4.01 -1.75 -49.93
N ALA A 15 -3.80 -2.82 -50.65
CA ALA A 15 -2.50 -3.32 -51.08
C ALA A 15 -2.13 -2.61 -52.39
N CYS A 16 -0.91 -2.15 -52.51
CA CYS A 16 -0.23 -1.83 -53.78
C CYS A 16 1.22 -2.30 -53.62
N LEU A 17 1.52 -3.44 -54.05
CA LEU A 17 2.01 -3.93 -55.34
C LEU A 17 3.32 -3.24 -55.83
N PHE A 18 4.32 -4.09 -55.84
CA PHE A 18 5.58 -4.00 -56.54
C PHE A 18 5.47 -3.65 -57.99
N VAL A 19 6.38 -2.82 -58.51
CA VAL A 19 6.93 -2.96 -59.87
C VAL A 19 8.40 -2.59 -59.79
N GLY A 20 9.23 -3.54 -60.16
CA GLY A 20 10.64 -3.34 -60.48
C GLY A 20 10.81 -3.01 -61.94
N CYS A 21 11.92 -2.39 -62.28
CA CYS A 21 12.51 -2.49 -63.61
C CYS A 21 14.03 -2.38 -63.49
N ALA A 22 14.67 -3.35 -64.09
CA ALA A 22 16.09 -3.47 -64.34
C ALA A 22 16.50 -2.63 -65.55
N GLY A 23 17.78 -2.32 -65.63
CA GLY A 23 18.40 -1.72 -66.85
C GLY A 23 19.89 -1.59 -66.64
N ASP A 24 20.58 -2.41 -67.42
CA ASP A 24 21.99 -2.72 -67.51
C ASP A 24 22.90 -1.59 -68.03
N THR A 25 24.22 -1.94 -67.92
CA THR A 25 25.40 -1.62 -68.73
C THR A 25 26.23 -0.41 -68.28
N GLU A 26 27.50 -0.44 -68.17
CA GLU A 26 28.69 -1.15 -68.66
C GLU A 26 29.95 -0.70 -67.88
N LYS A 27 30.90 -1.61 -67.80
CA LYS A 27 32.34 -1.36 -67.46
C LYS A 27 33.09 -0.82 -68.74
N PRO A 28 34.30 -0.23 -68.66
CA PRO A 28 35.52 -0.94 -68.23
C PRO A 28 36.66 -0.11 -67.62
N SER A 29 37.56 -0.84 -66.96
CA SER A 29 39.04 -0.87 -66.87
C SER A 29 39.81 0.46 -66.71
N ASP A 30 40.87 0.56 -65.96
CA ASP A 30 42.05 -0.23 -65.81
C ASP A 30 43.04 0.39 -64.79
N ASP A 31 43.73 -0.47 -64.15
CA ASP A 31 45.14 -0.57 -63.84
C ASP A 31 45.84 0.25 -62.74
N SER A 32 46.42 -0.56 -61.91
CA SER A 32 47.79 -0.55 -61.40
C SER A 32 48.12 -0.03 -60.01
N LYS A 33 48.61 -1.04 -59.27
CA LYS A 33 49.72 -1.09 -58.33
C LYS A 33 49.51 -0.91 -56.84
N GLU A 34 49.60 -2.07 -56.18
CA GLU A 34 50.18 -2.27 -54.83
C GLU A 34 51.61 -1.77 -54.68
N PRO A 35 52.18 -1.53 -53.46
CA PRO A 35 52.36 -2.65 -52.53
C PRO A 35 52.21 -2.35 -51.02
N ALA A 36 51.76 -3.40 -50.35
CA ALA A 36 52.17 -3.96 -49.04
C ALA A 36 52.52 -3.06 -47.87
N SER A 37 51.78 -3.30 -46.74
CA SER A 37 52.27 -3.85 -45.50
C SER A 37 51.47 -3.36 -44.28
N SER A 38 51.01 -4.27 -43.59
CA SER A 38 50.92 -4.59 -42.16
C SER A 38 49.51 -4.72 -41.58
N SER A 39 49.31 -5.94 -41.21
CA SER A 39 48.28 -6.48 -40.35
C SER A 39 47.98 -5.64 -39.11
N ASP A 40 46.70 -5.33 -38.92
CA ASP A 40 46.12 -5.33 -37.58
C ASP A 40 44.69 -5.79 -37.69
N GLU A 41 44.43 -7.01 -37.23
CA GLU A 41 43.13 -7.61 -37.08
C GLU A 41 42.43 -6.93 -35.89
N SER A 42 41.58 -5.95 -36.14
CA SER A 42 40.57 -5.57 -35.15
C SER A 42 39.35 -6.47 -35.37
N LYS A 43 39.25 -7.49 -34.57
CA LYS A 43 38.02 -8.24 -34.35
C LYS A 43 36.92 -7.25 -33.95
N SER A 44 35.93 -7.08 -34.81
CA SER A 44 34.63 -6.54 -34.42
C SER A 44 33.98 -7.59 -33.51
N GLU A 45 33.99 -7.35 -32.22
CA GLU A 45 33.10 -8.05 -31.27
C GLU A 45 31.67 -7.61 -31.59
N GLU A 46 30.89 -8.52 -32.13
CA GLU A 46 29.43 -8.45 -32.06
C GLU A 46 29.04 -8.34 -30.58
N PRO A 47 28.09 -7.46 -30.19
CA PRO A 47 27.60 -7.49 -28.85
C PRO A 47 26.89 -8.86 -28.63
N SER A 48 27.53 -9.70 -27.83
CA SER A 48 26.90 -10.89 -27.31
C SER A 48 25.65 -10.42 -26.57
N SER A 49 24.48 -10.80 -27.04
CA SER A 49 23.27 -10.80 -26.25
C SER A 49 23.52 -11.79 -25.11
N GLU A 50 23.97 -11.30 -23.96
CA GLU A 50 23.90 -12.07 -22.73
C GLU A 50 22.41 -12.39 -22.51
N GLU A 51 22.03 -13.63 -22.68
CA GLU A 51 20.77 -14.13 -22.15
C GLU A 51 20.78 -13.85 -20.65
N PRO A 52 19.72 -13.28 -20.08
CA PRO A 52 19.67 -13.05 -18.66
C PRO A 52 19.72 -14.41 -17.96
N THR A 53 20.85 -14.73 -17.33
CA THR A 53 21.02 -15.89 -16.43
C THR A 53 20.30 -15.63 -15.11
N GLY A 54 19.10 -15.07 -15.15
CA GLY A 54 18.29 -14.71 -14.01
C GLY A 54 17.19 -15.76 -13.79
N GLU A 55 16.90 -16.00 -12.52
CA GLU A 55 15.74 -16.79 -12.08
C GLU A 55 14.47 -16.24 -12.75
N THR A 56 13.67 -17.12 -13.36
CA THR A 56 12.40 -16.73 -13.98
C THR A 56 11.34 -16.67 -12.89
N TYR A 57 10.72 -15.50 -12.70
CA TYR A 57 9.68 -15.29 -11.72
C TYR A 57 8.28 -15.39 -12.33
N LYS A 58 7.38 -16.00 -11.55
CA LYS A 58 5.94 -15.91 -11.70
C LYS A 58 5.36 -15.37 -10.39
N ILE A 59 4.57 -14.32 -10.44
CA ILE A 59 4.09 -13.61 -9.26
C ILE A 59 2.66 -14.04 -8.95
N ALA A 60 2.44 -14.53 -7.72
CA ALA A 60 1.10 -14.70 -7.19
C ALA A 60 0.85 -13.66 -6.09
N MET A 61 -0.31 -13.01 -6.09
CA MET A 61 -0.79 -12.26 -4.95
C MET A 61 -1.92 -13.05 -4.27
N ILE A 62 -1.88 -13.13 -2.94
CA ILE A 62 -2.93 -13.78 -2.17
C ILE A 62 -3.54 -12.72 -1.26
N THR A 63 -4.86 -12.45 -1.39
CA THR A 63 -5.55 -11.52 -0.48
C THR A 63 -5.63 -12.11 0.92
N ASP A 64 -5.73 -11.27 1.94
CA ASP A 64 -5.91 -11.75 3.32
C ASP A 64 -7.25 -12.48 3.51
N TYR A 65 -8.35 -11.78 3.43
CA TYR A 65 -9.75 -12.22 3.32
C TYR A 65 -10.59 -11.12 2.64
N GLY A 66 -9.98 -9.95 2.42
CA GLY A 66 -10.57 -8.83 1.71
C GLY A 66 -10.74 -9.13 0.23
N ASP A 67 -11.30 -8.18 -0.48
CA ASP A 67 -11.49 -8.25 -1.92
C ASP A 67 -10.53 -7.28 -2.62
N ILE A 68 -10.16 -7.60 -3.86
CA ILE A 68 -9.37 -6.69 -4.71
C ILE A 68 -10.16 -5.46 -5.16
N THR A 69 -11.37 -5.26 -4.64
CA THR A 69 -12.25 -4.11 -4.86
C THR A 69 -12.54 -3.36 -3.56
N ASP A 70 -11.68 -3.50 -2.54
CA ASP A 70 -11.83 -2.86 -1.23
C ASP A 70 -11.56 -1.34 -1.24
N GLN A 71 -11.14 -0.81 -2.38
CA GLN A 71 -10.82 0.61 -2.61
C GLN A 71 -9.71 1.13 -1.67
N SER A 72 -8.85 0.23 -1.20
CA SER A 72 -7.78 0.50 -0.25
C SER A 72 -6.66 -0.53 -0.39
N PHE A 73 -6.46 -1.36 0.62
CA PHE A 73 -5.28 -2.18 0.86
C PHE A 73 -5.08 -3.31 -0.16
N ASN A 74 -6.06 -4.23 -0.30
CA ASN A 74 -5.94 -5.36 -1.23
C ASN A 74 -5.98 -4.91 -2.69
N GLN A 75 -6.87 -3.98 -3.03
CA GLN A 75 -6.95 -3.43 -4.38
C GLN A 75 -5.65 -2.78 -4.81
N THR A 76 -5.08 -1.92 -3.99
CA THR A 76 -3.83 -1.20 -4.32
C THR A 76 -2.67 -2.16 -4.53
N THR A 77 -2.54 -3.18 -3.68
CA THR A 77 -1.49 -4.20 -3.84
C THR A 77 -1.70 -5.03 -5.10
N TYR A 78 -2.96 -5.42 -5.39
CA TYR A 78 -3.31 -6.13 -6.63
C TYR A 78 -2.96 -5.31 -7.88
N GLU A 79 -3.37 -4.05 -7.91
CA GLU A 79 -3.10 -3.16 -9.05
C GLU A 79 -1.60 -2.93 -9.24
N ALA A 80 -0.83 -2.81 -8.16
CA ALA A 80 0.63 -2.66 -8.21
C ALA A 80 1.31 -3.93 -8.77
N CYS A 81 0.94 -5.12 -8.29
CA CYS A 81 1.45 -6.39 -8.81
C CYS A 81 1.08 -6.58 -10.29
N LYS A 82 -0.18 -6.30 -10.64
CA LYS A 82 -0.67 -6.42 -12.02
C LYS A 82 0.06 -5.45 -12.94
N LYS A 83 0.17 -4.18 -12.56
CA LYS A 83 0.88 -3.16 -13.33
C LYS A 83 2.33 -3.56 -13.57
N PHE A 84 3.06 -3.94 -12.51
CA PHE A 84 4.43 -4.39 -12.62
C PHE A 84 4.56 -5.57 -13.62
N SER A 85 3.66 -6.54 -13.49
CA SER A 85 3.69 -7.76 -14.30
C SER A 85 3.38 -7.48 -15.76
N ASP A 86 2.35 -6.66 -16.06
CA ASP A 86 1.98 -6.26 -17.43
C ASP A 86 3.13 -5.48 -18.10
N GLU A 87 3.78 -4.54 -17.38
CA GLU A 87 4.86 -3.71 -17.91
C GLU A 87 6.16 -4.50 -18.16
N ASN A 88 6.37 -5.61 -17.45
CA ASN A 88 7.61 -6.39 -17.51
C ASN A 88 7.44 -7.78 -18.12
N GLY A 89 6.25 -8.15 -18.61
CA GLY A 89 5.98 -9.45 -19.22
C GLY A 89 6.10 -10.63 -18.25
N VAL A 90 5.84 -10.40 -16.95
CA VAL A 90 5.88 -11.41 -15.90
C VAL A 90 4.49 -12.02 -15.73
N GLU A 91 4.41 -13.34 -15.60
CA GLU A 91 3.12 -14.01 -15.36
C GLU A 91 2.60 -13.65 -13.96
N PHE A 92 1.32 -13.26 -13.88
CA PHE A 92 0.67 -12.82 -12.65
C PHE A 92 -0.69 -13.45 -12.47
N LYS A 93 -1.00 -13.85 -11.24
CA LYS A 93 -2.33 -14.30 -10.84
C LYS A 93 -2.61 -13.91 -9.39
N TYR A 94 -3.87 -13.61 -9.04
CA TYR A 94 -4.25 -13.47 -7.65
C TYR A 94 -5.13 -14.63 -7.19
N TYR A 95 -5.10 -14.87 -5.88
CA TYR A 95 -5.90 -15.88 -5.21
C TYR A 95 -6.62 -15.24 -4.03
N LYS A 96 -7.84 -15.69 -3.77
CA LYS A 96 -8.62 -15.28 -2.62
C LYS A 96 -8.89 -16.50 -1.76
N PRO A 97 -8.47 -16.51 -0.47
CA PRO A 97 -8.80 -17.56 0.47
C PRO A 97 -10.31 -17.77 0.59
N THR A 98 -10.73 -19.01 0.81
CA THR A 98 -12.16 -19.36 0.92
C THR A 98 -12.83 -18.77 2.16
N ASP A 99 -12.04 -18.50 3.20
CA ASP A 99 -12.48 -17.89 4.45
C ASP A 99 -11.31 -17.19 5.17
N ASN A 100 -11.61 -16.52 6.29
CA ASN A 100 -10.64 -15.81 7.11
C ASN A 100 -9.94 -16.72 8.12
N THR A 101 -9.29 -17.78 7.64
CA THR A 101 -8.48 -18.68 8.48
C THR A 101 -7.06 -18.84 7.96
N THR A 102 -6.12 -19.16 8.84
CA THR A 102 -4.75 -19.49 8.46
C THR A 102 -4.72 -20.65 7.47
N ALA A 103 -5.50 -21.71 7.71
CA ALA A 103 -5.56 -22.87 6.83
C ALA A 103 -6.02 -22.52 5.41
N ALA A 104 -6.99 -21.61 5.25
CA ALA A 104 -7.43 -21.15 3.92
C ALA A 104 -6.35 -20.32 3.21
N ARG A 105 -5.58 -19.50 3.95
CA ARG A 105 -4.43 -18.76 3.37
C ARG A 105 -3.33 -19.72 2.94
N VAL A 106 -2.96 -20.69 3.78
CA VAL A 106 -1.97 -21.73 3.43
C VAL A 106 -2.42 -22.51 2.20
N ALA A 107 -3.67 -22.96 2.14
CA ALA A 107 -4.20 -23.66 0.96
C ALA A 107 -4.12 -22.81 -0.32
N SER A 108 -4.32 -21.49 -0.23
CA SER A 108 -4.16 -20.59 -1.38
C SER A 108 -2.69 -20.39 -1.77
N ILE A 109 -1.77 -20.39 -0.80
CA ILE A 109 -0.32 -20.38 -1.03
C ILE A 109 0.10 -21.66 -1.74
N ASP A 110 -0.30 -22.82 -1.22
CA ASP A 110 0.01 -24.13 -1.79
C ASP A 110 -0.51 -24.25 -3.22
N GLN A 111 -1.74 -23.80 -3.48
CA GLN A 111 -2.31 -23.77 -4.83
C GLN A 111 -1.47 -22.92 -5.78
N ALA A 112 -1.04 -21.73 -5.36
CA ALA A 112 -0.21 -20.87 -6.19
C ALA A 112 1.14 -21.53 -6.51
N ILE A 113 1.76 -22.18 -5.52
CA ILE A 113 3.04 -22.88 -5.69
C ILE A 113 2.88 -24.10 -6.61
N GLU A 114 1.82 -24.90 -6.46
CA GLU A 114 1.50 -26.01 -7.34
C GLU A 114 1.28 -25.59 -8.80
N GLU A 115 0.76 -24.38 -9.02
CA GLU A 115 0.60 -23.79 -10.35
C GLU A 115 1.90 -23.16 -10.88
N GLY A 116 3.00 -23.23 -10.12
CA GLY A 116 4.35 -22.82 -10.52
C GLY A 116 4.70 -21.37 -10.21
N TYR A 117 3.94 -20.68 -9.35
CA TYR A 117 4.29 -19.36 -8.88
C TYR A 117 5.37 -19.45 -7.79
N ASN A 118 6.43 -18.64 -7.91
CA ASN A 118 7.61 -18.70 -7.04
C ASN A 118 7.96 -17.39 -6.34
N LEU A 119 7.15 -16.34 -6.53
CA LEU A 119 7.19 -15.09 -5.79
C LEU A 119 5.78 -14.76 -5.32
N ILE A 120 5.54 -14.95 -4.02
CA ILE A 120 4.21 -14.83 -3.41
C ILE A 120 4.13 -13.49 -2.67
N VAL A 121 3.20 -12.63 -3.09
CA VAL A 121 2.91 -11.34 -2.47
C VAL A 121 1.68 -11.46 -1.57
N MET A 122 1.81 -11.09 -0.31
CA MET A 122 0.81 -11.32 0.73
C MET A 122 0.53 -10.03 1.51
N PRO A 123 -0.51 -9.29 1.14
CA PRO A 123 -0.93 -8.11 1.90
C PRO A 123 -1.77 -8.48 3.13
N GLY A 124 -1.30 -8.10 4.31
CA GLY A 124 -2.07 -8.14 5.55
C GLY A 124 -1.41 -8.91 6.70
N TYR A 125 -1.56 -8.36 7.92
CA TYR A 125 -1.02 -8.92 9.16
C TYR A 125 -1.39 -10.39 9.38
N ALA A 126 -2.57 -10.82 8.90
CA ALA A 126 -3.09 -12.17 9.05
C ALA A 126 -2.27 -13.24 8.33
N PHE A 127 -1.30 -12.85 7.48
CA PHE A 127 -0.37 -13.78 6.86
C PHE A 127 0.77 -14.21 7.78
N GLY A 128 0.98 -13.58 8.94
CA GLY A 128 2.03 -13.98 9.88
C GLY A 128 2.02 -15.49 10.18
N ALA A 129 0.87 -16.03 10.56
CA ALA A 129 0.71 -17.45 10.82
C ALA A 129 0.93 -18.33 9.56
N ALA A 130 0.39 -17.91 8.41
CA ALA A 130 0.52 -18.67 7.16
C ALA A 130 1.98 -18.70 6.66
N ILE A 131 2.75 -17.62 6.86
CA ILE A 131 4.19 -17.59 6.56
C ILE A 131 4.96 -18.58 7.43
N VAL A 132 4.69 -18.59 8.73
CA VAL A 132 5.34 -19.52 9.68
C VAL A 132 5.09 -21.00 9.29
N GLU A 133 3.93 -21.29 8.72
CA GLU A 133 3.58 -22.65 8.28
C GLU A 133 4.13 -22.98 6.88
N ALA A 134 3.96 -22.07 5.90
CA ALA A 134 4.24 -22.37 4.50
C ALA A 134 5.70 -22.13 4.08
N ALA A 135 6.36 -21.07 4.59
CA ALA A 135 7.68 -20.70 4.11
C ALA A 135 8.76 -21.77 4.35
N PRO A 136 8.84 -22.41 5.52
CA PRO A 136 9.83 -23.47 5.74
C PRO A 136 9.63 -24.72 4.88
N GLN A 137 8.42 -24.95 4.36
CA GLN A 137 8.10 -26.09 3.49
C GLN A 137 8.46 -25.83 2.02
N ASN A 138 8.70 -24.57 1.65
CA ASN A 138 8.91 -24.10 0.28
C ASN A 138 10.15 -23.19 0.19
N PRO A 139 11.36 -23.70 0.48
CA PRO A 139 12.57 -22.87 0.61
C PRO A 139 13.01 -22.19 -0.70
N GLU A 140 12.56 -22.71 -1.87
CA GLU A 140 12.82 -22.13 -3.19
C GLU A 140 11.85 -20.99 -3.56
N VAL A 141 10.74 -20.87 -2.85
CA VAL A 141 9.73 -19.82 -3.07
C VAL A 141 10.08 -18.59 -2.27
N LYS A 142 9.91 -17.42 -2.86
CA LYS A 142 10.11 -16.14 -2.19
C LYS A 142 8.78 -15.60 -1.68
N PHE A 143 8.75 -15.24 -0.42
CA PHE A 143 7.58 -14.70 0.25
C PHE A 143 7.79 -13.22 0.55
N PHE A 144 6.95 -12.37 -0.02
CA PHE A 144 6.94 -10.93 0.22
C PHE A 144 5.61 -10.53 0.87
N ALA A 145 5.67 -10.05 2.10
CA ALA A 145 4.49 -9.70 2.89
C ALA A 145 4.44 -8.21 3.23
N LEU A 146 3.25 -7.61 3.13
CA LEU A 146 2.97 -6.23 3.53
C LEU A 146 2.13 -6.23 4.80
N ASP A 147 2.44 -5.33 5.74
CA ASP A 147 1.83 -5.24 7.07
C ASP A 147 1.96 -6.51 7.93
N VAL A 148 3.03 -7.28 7.74
CA VAL A 148 3.36 -8.39 8.65
C VAL A 148 4.52 -7.97 9.54
N ALA A 149 4.21 -7.75 10.80
CA ALA A 149 5.16 -7.37 11.83
C ALA A 149 5.79 -8.58 12.53
N LYS A 150 6.85 -8.34 13.29
CA LYS A 150 7.52 -9.36 14.12
C LYS A 150 6.55 -10.08 15.06
N GLY A 151 5.60 -9.33 15.65
CA GLY A 151 4.59 -9.89 16.55
C GLY A 151 3.65 -10.88 15.85
N ASP A 152 3.23 -10.58 14.62
CA ASP A 152 2.32 -11.44 13.85
C ASP A 152 2.94 -12.80 13.51
N LEU A 153 4.26 -12.82 13.29
CA LEU A 153 5.02 -14.06 13.08
C LEU A 153 5.21 -14.82 14.41
N LEU A 154 5.57 -14.09 15.48
CA LEU A 154 5.89 -14.70 16.78
C LEU A 154 4.69 -15.32 17.46
N GLU A 155 3.50 -14.76 17.34
CA GLU A 155 2.29 -15.31 17.97
C GLU A 155 2.12 -16.80 17.64
N THR A 156 2.18 -17.16 16.37
CA THR A 156 2.09 -18.56 15.93
C THR A 156 3.36 -19.34 16.21
N ALA A 157 4.52 -18.77 15.96
CA ALA A 157 5.79 -19.49 16.09
C ALA A 157 6.13 -19.87 17.54
N VAL A 158 5.80 -19.01 18.51
CA VAL A 158 5.94 -19.29 19.94
C VAL A 158 4.95 -20.39 20.37
N ALA A 159 3.69 -20.28 19.94
CA ALA A 159 2.67 -21.29 20.21
C ALA A 159 3.04 -22.67 19.64
N ASN A 160 3.64 -22.73 18.45
CA ASN A 160 4.12 -23.96 17.84
C ASN A 160 5.23 -24.66 18.66
N LYS A 161 5.95 -23.92 19.51
CA LYS A 161 6.91 -24.48 20.48
C LYS A 161 6.29 -24.91 21.80
N GLY A 162 4.98 -24.73 21.97
CA GLY A 162 4.26 -25.00 23.20
C GLY A 162 4.49 -23.95 24.29
N GLU A 163 4.91 -22.76 23.89
CA GLU A 163 5.14 -21.61 24.78
C GLU A 163 3.96 -20.64 24.68
N GLU A 164 3.78 -19.79 25.70
CA GLU A 164 2.79 -18.70 25.68
C GLU A 164 3.44 -17.41 25.20
N TYR A 165 2.85 -16.78 24.17
CA TYR A 165 3.33 -15.49 23.66
C TYR A 165 2.92 -14.37 24.61
N ASN A 166 3.88 -13.57 25.05
CA ASN A 166 3.65 -12.53 26.07
C ASN A 166 3.23 -11.17 25.51
N TRP A 167 2.96 -11.08 24.20
CA TRP A 167 2.55 -9.86 23.47
C TRP A 167 3.59 -8.73 23.44
N ASP A 168 4.83 -9.01 23.85
CA ASP A 168 5.96 -8.12 23.68
C ASP A 168 6.95 -8.74 22.69
N PRO A 169 6.89 -8.37 21.40
CA PRO A 169 7.76 -8.95 20.39
C PRO A 169 9.25 -8.68 20.66
N ASP A 170 9.60 -7.63 21.37
CA ASP A 170 10.98 -7.26 21.63
C ASP A 170 11.66 -8.17 22.67
N SER A 171 10.87 -8.90 23.44
CA SER A 171 11.37 -9.92 24.36
C SER A 171 11.82 -11.22 23.68
N TYR A 172 11.60 -11.37 22.35
CA TYR A 172 11.95 -12.57 21.58
C TYR A 172 13.03 -12.27 20.52
N GLU A 173 13.94 -13.21 20.32
CA GLU A 173 14.86 -13.24 19.17
C GLU A 173 14.15 -13.99 18.03
N LEU A 174 13.79 -13.29 16.93
CA LEU A 174 12.94 -13.81 15.86
C LEU A 174 13.51 -15.08 15.23
N ASP A 175 14.81 -15.12 14.95
CA ASP A 175 15.53 -16.23 14.32
C ASP A 175 15.54 -17.54 15.14
N LYS A 176 15.22 -17.46 16.43
CA LYS A 176 15.02 -18.66 17.27
C LYS A 176 13.65 -19.31 17.06
N TYR A 177 12.71 -18.59 16.49
CA TYR A 177 11.31 -19.02 16.37
C TYR A 177 10.86 -19.16 14.92
N VAL A 178 11.31 -18.30 14.03
CA VAL A 178 10.84 -18.20 12.64
C VAL A 178 12.01 -18.35 11.69
N ASP A 179 11.86 -19.21 10.70
CA ASP A 179 12.78 -19.28 9.57
C ASP A 179 12.40 -18.19 8.56
N MET A 180 13.26 -17.18 8.43
CA MET A 180 13.11 -16.06 7.51
C MET A 180 13.98 -16.20 6.25
N SER A 181 14.54 -17.39 5.97
CA SER A 181 15.53 -17.59 4.91
C SER A 181 15.00 -17.35 3.50
N ASN A 182 13.68 -17.31 3.31
CA ASN A 182 12.99 -17.02 2.06
C ASN A 182 11.83 -16.02 2.23
N VAL A 183 11.84 -15.23 3.31
CA VAL A 183 10.78 -14.30 3.68
C VAL A 183 11.30 -12.87 3.73
N TYR A 184 10.52 -11.94 3.21
CA TYR A 184 10.67 -10.49 3.40
C TYR A 184 9.33 -9.90 3.82
N CYS A 185 9.34 -9.10 4.87
CA CYS A 185 8.16 -8.38 5.35
C CYS A 185 8.41 -6.88 5.35
N VAL A 186 7.35 -6.10 5.14
CA VAL A 186 7.35 -4.65 5.35
C VAL A 186 6.23 -4.25 6.28
N VAL A 187 6.49 -3.26 7.12
CA VAL A 187 5.51 -2.52 7.92
C VAL A 187 5.71 -1.03 7.67
N TYR A 188 4.76 -0.21 8.07
CA TYR A 188 4.81 1.22 7.83
C TYR A 188 4.79 1.99 9.14
N GLN A 189 5.25 3.25 9.09
CA GLN A 189 5.15 4.19 10.21
C GLN A 189 3.80 4.93 10.13
N GLU A 190 2.69 4.19 10.29
CA GLU A 190 1.34 4.74 10.17
C GLU A 190 1.05 5.82 11.21
N GLU A 191 1.76 5.81 12.33
CA GLU A 191 1.68 6.87 13.32
C GLU A 191 2.02 8.25 12.73
N LEU A 192 2.91 8.30 11.73
CA LEU A 192 3.31 9.56 11.11
C LEU A 192 2.23 10.14 10.21
N CYS A 193 1.63 9.36 9.30
CA CYS A 193 0.55 9.87 8.47
C CYS A 193 -0.75 10.04 9.26
N GLY A 194 -1.00 9.23 10.28
CA GLY A 194 -2.06 9.48 11.26
C GLY A 194 -1.90 10.85 11.94
N TYR A 195 -0.68 11.16 12.41
CA TYR A 195 -0.35 12.47 12.98
C TYR A 195 -0.58 13.60 11.99
N MET A 196 -0.08 13.47 10.75
CA MET A 196 -0.27 14.49 9.71
C MET A 196 -1.75 14.77 9.45
N ALA A 197 -2.58 13.73 9.36
CA ALA A 197 -4.01 13.86 9.13
C ALA A 197 -4.74 14.53 10.32
N GLY A 198 -4.40 14.14 11.54
CA GLY A 198 -4.94 14.76 12.76
C GLY A 198 -4.53 16.22 12.92
N TYR A 199 -3.26 16.52 12.68
CA TYR A 199 -2.73 17.87 12.70
C TYR A 199 -3.42 18.76 11.65
N ALA A 200 -3.53 18.28 10.41
CA ALA A 200 -4.22 18.97 9.33
C ALA A 200 -5.69 19.26 9.66
N ALA A 201 -6.43 18.29 10.18
CA ALA A 201 -7.83 18.46 10.53
C ALA A 201 -8.04 19.62 11.52
N VAL A 202 -7.26 19.66 12.59
CA VAL A 202 -7.37 20.73 13.60
C VAL A 202 -6.92 22.09 13.02
N LYS A 203 -5.82 22.14 12.28
CA LYS A 203 -5.34 23.37 11.64
C LYS A 203 -6.33 23.92 10.61
N LEU A 204 -7.09 23.07 9.95
CA LEU A 204 -8.19 23.44 9.05
C LEU A 204 -9.42 23.99 9.80
N GLY A 205 -9.49 23.77 11.12
CA GLY A 205 -10.49 24.38 12.00
C GLY A 205 -11.51 23.41 12.59
N TYR A 206 -11.34 22.10 12.40
CA TYR A 206 -12.21 21.09 13.02
C TYR A 206 -11.85 20.89 14.49
N THR A 207 -12.87 20.83 15.36
CA THR A 207 -12.71 20.74 16.82
C THR A 207 -13.48 19.58 17.45
N LYS A 208 -14.36 18.94 16.68
CA LYS A 208 -15.12 17.76 17.08
C LYS A 208 -14.86 16.62 16.12
N LEU A 209 -13.89 15.79 16.47
CA LEU A 209 -13.33 14.76 15.62
C LEU A 209 -13.83 13.36 16.02
N GLY A 210 -13.68 12.41 15.12
CA GLY A 210 -13.85 10.99 15.39
C GLY A 210 -12.74 10.16 14.76
N PHE A 211 -12.40 9.05 15.40
CA PHE A 211 -11.61 7.98 14.83
C PHE A 211 -12.44 6.71 14.82
N LEU A 212 -12.70 6.20 13.64
CA LEU A 212 -13.33 4.90 13.39
C LEU A 212 -12.28 3.96 12.83
N GLY A 213 -11.64 3.17 13.69
CA GLY A 213 -10.73 2.11 13.27
C GLY A 213 -11.50 0.88 12.77
N GLY A 214 -10.91 0.12 11.85
CA GLY A 214 -11.44 -1.19 11.49
C GLY A 214 -11.32 -2.18 12.65
N MET A 215 -10.35 -3.08 12.59
CA MET A 215 -9.97 -3.93 13.72
C MET A 215 -8.82 -3.29 14.51
N ALA A 216 -8.73 -3.59 15.82
CA ALA A 216 -7.65 -3.10 16.68
C ALA A 216 -6.33 -3.89 16.45
N VAL A 217 -5.85 -3.89 15.21
CA VAL A 217 -4.57 -4.49 14.82
C VAL A 217 -3.44 -3.45 14.82
N PRO A 218 -2.16 -3.85 14.90
CA PRO A 218 -1.06 -2.91 15.12
C PRO A 218 -1.03 -1.73 14.16
N ALA A 219 -1.24 -1.93 12.85
CA ALA A 219 -1.26 -0.84 11.86
C ALA A 219 -2.38 0.17 12.13
N VAL A 220 -3.62 -0.30 12.38
CA VAL A 220 -4.78 0.56 12.67
C VAL A 220 -4.59 1.31 13.99
N GLN A 221 -3.98 0.65 14.98
CA GLN A 221 -3.65 1.30 16.26
C GLN A 221 -2.61 2.40 16.05
N ARG A 222 -1.54 2.16 15.26
CA ARG A 222 -0.55 3.21 14.95
C ARG A 222 -1.17 4.41 14.26
N TYR A 223 -2.03 4.21 13.26
CA TYR A 223 -2.80 5.29 12.63
C TYR A 223 -3.60 6.09 13.65
N GLY A 224 -4.40 5.42 14.48
CA GLY A 224 -5.26 6.06 15.47
C GLY A 224 -4.47 6.80 16.54
N HIS A 225 -3.41 6.20 17.07
CA HIS A 225 -2.56 6.81 18.08
C HIS A 225 -1.76 8.00 17.51
N GLY A 226 -1.28 7.91 16.27
CA GLY A 226 -0.70 9.02 15.55
C GLY A 226 -1.69 10.15 15.36
N PHE A 227 -2.92 9.85 14.93
CA PHE A 227 -4.00 10.82 14.78
C PHE A 227 -4.29 11.58 16.07
N VAL A 228 -4.41 10.88 17.19
CA VAL A 228 -4.59 11.50 18.53
C VAL A 228 -3.46 12.46 18.87
N GLN A 229 -2.20 12.07 18.63
CA GLN A 229 -1.02 12.88 18.90
C GLN A 229 -0.99 14.13 17.99
N GLY A 230 -1.33 13.99 16.72
CA GLY A 230 -1.40 15.11 15.78
C GLY A 230 -2.50 16.11 16.14
N VAL A 231 -3.66 15.61 16.55
CA VAL A 231 -4.79 16.44 17.05
C VAL A 231 -4.36 17.22 18.28
N ASP A 232 -3.70 16.59 19.27
CA ASP A 232 -3.26 17.27 20.49
C ASP A 232 -2.20 18.35 20.20
N ALA A 233 -1.24 18.03 19.33
CA ALA A 233 -0.19 18.97 18.94
C ALA A 233 -0.78 20.22 18.26
N ALA A 234 -1.65 20.05 17.28
CA ALA A 234 -2.29 21.15 16.57
C ALA A 234 -3.23 21.96 17.47
N ALA A 235 -3.95 21.30 18.39
CA ALA A 235 -4.80 21.95 19.39
C ALA A 235 -3.96 22.81 20.34
N LYS A 236 -2.81 22.31 20.80
CA LYS A 236 -1.85 23.05 21.59
C LYS A 236 -1.32 24.28 20.86
N ASP A 237 -0.87 24.10 19.61
CA ASP A 237 -0.33 25.18 18.78
C ASP A 237 -1.37 26.29 18.51
N SER A 238 -2.64 25.90 18.40
CA SER A 238 -3.75 26.81 18.15
C SER A 238 -4.36 27.37 19.44
N GLY A 239 -3.95 26.91 20.63
CA GLY A 239 -4.49 27.33 21.92
C GLY A 239 -5.95 26.95 22.15
N ILE A 240 -6.43 25.85 21.56
CA ILE A 240 -7.82 25.40 21.63
C ILE A 240 -7.95 24.05 22.32
N LYS A 241 -9.18 23.63 22.60
CA LYS A 241 -9.53 22.28 23.06
C LYS A 241 -10.31 21.57 21.97
N VAL A 242 -10.09 20.26 21.84
CA VAL A 242 -10.70 19.38 20.85
C VAL A 242 -11.40 18.22 21.53
N GLU A 243 -12.57 17.84 21.04
CA GLU A 243 -13.29 16.63 21.42
C GLU A 243 -13.00 15.54 20.37
N LEU A 244 -12.63 14.35 20.81
CA LEU A 244 -12.35 13.22 19.93
C LEU A 244 -13.07 11.96 20.42
N LYS A 245 -13.97 11.43 19.60
CA LYS A 245 -14.56 10.11 19.79
C LYS A 245 -13.68 9.05 19.16
N TYR A 246 -13.53 7.91 19.83
CA TYR A 246 -12.62 6.85 19.38
C TYR A 246 -13.31 5.48 19.49
N VAL A 247 -13.35 4.71 18.39
CA VAL A 247 -13.98 3.40 18.38
C VAL A 247 -13.36 2.49 17.30
N TYR A 248 -13.40 1.19 17.52
CA TYR A 248 -13.11 0.18 16.48
C TYR A 248 -14.42 -0.47 16.01
N GLY A 249 -14.55 -0.62 14.68
CA GLY A 249 -15.72 -1.25 14.06
C GLY A 249 -15.76 -2.77 14.21
N GLY A 250 -14.58 -3.42 14.40
CA GLY A 250 -14.44 -4.88 14.48
C GLY A 250 -14.32 -5.57 13.12
N GLN A 251 -14.28 -4.81 12.02
CA GLN A 251 -14.14 -5.29 10.63
C GLN A 251 -13.63 -4.17 9.70
N PHE A 252 -13.23 -4.50 8.46
CA PHE A 252 -12.69 -3.55 7.49
C PHE A 252 -13.68 -3.12 6.39
N PHE A 253 -14.95 -3.27 6.61
CA PHE A 253 -16.02 -2.84 5.70
C PHE A 253 -17.17 -2.18 6.47
N GLY A 254 -17.91 -1.31 5.79
CA GLY A 254 -19.08 -0.64 6.37
C GLY A 254 -20.27 -1.56 6.46
N ASP A 255 -21.12 -1.34 7.47
CA ASP A 255 -22.43 -1.98 7.61
C ASP A 255 -23.41 -1.14 8.44
N ASN A 256 -24.62 -1.66 8.63
CA ASN A 256 -25.70 -0.94 9.31
C ASN A 256 -25.37 -0.61 10.77
N ASP A 257 -24.68 -1.49 11.50
CA ASP A 257 -24.35 -1.26 12.91
C ASP A 257 -23.32 -0.13 13.05
N ILE A 258 -22.28 -0.15 12.20
CA ILE A 258 -21.26 0.90 12.14
C ILE A 258 -21.90 2.22 11.69
N THR A 259 -22.75 2.19 10.66
CA THR A 259 -23.47 3.37 10.17
C THR A 259 -24.33 3.99 11.27
N ALA A 260 -25.02 3.19 12.09
CA ALA A 260 -25.85 3.69 13.18
C ALA A 260 -25.03 4.41 14.27
N VAL A 261 -23.82 3.92 14.58
CA VAL A 261 -22.90 4.62 15.49
C VAL A 261 -22.43 5.93 14.88
N MET A 262 -22.05 5.93 13.59
CA MET A 262 -21.63 7.14 12.89
C MET A 262 -22.77 8.16 12.77
N ASP A 263 -24.00 7.73 12.51
CA ASP A 263 -25.19 8.60 12.55
C ASP A 263 -25.32 9.30 13.90
N THR A 264 -25.13 8.55 14.99
CA THR A 264 -25.18 9.13 16.34
C THR A 264 -24.07 10.14 16.57
N TRP A 265 -22.85 9.87 16.09
CA TRP A 265 -21.72 10.77 16.24
C TRP A 265 -21.94 12.09 15.49
N TYR A 266 -22.32 12.01 14.22
CA TYR A 266 -22.52 13.19 13.39
C TYR A 266 -23.77 14.00 13.82
N ALA A 267 -24.85 13.33 14.20
CA ALA A 267 -26.01 14.01 14.80
C ALA A 267 -25.66 14.71 16.12
N GLY A 268 -24.70 14.18 16.87
CA GLY A 268 -24.16 14.77 18.10
C GLY A 268 -23.15 15.91 17.84
N GLY A 269 -22.90 16.28 16.57
CA GLY A 269 -22.06 17.39 16.17
C GLY A 269 -20.61 17.05 15.87
N THR A 270 -20.23 15.77 15.72
CA THR A 270 -18.93 15.39 15.15
C THR A 270 -18.82 16.00 13.74
N GLU A 271 -17.71 16.66 13.46
CA GLU A 271 -17.51 17.42 12.20
C GLU A 271 -16.78 16.60 11.14
N VAL A 272 -15.82 15.75 11.56
CA VAL A 272 -15.05 14.89 10.68
C VAL A 272 -14.66 13.60 11.40
N VAL A 273 -14.74 12.46 10.68
CA VAL A 273 -14.30 11.15 11.18
C VAL A 273 -13.17 10.64 10.30
N PHE A 274 -12.06 10.25 10.92
CA PHE A 274 -11.03 9.46 10.28
C PHE A 274 -11.48 7.99 10.24
N ALA A 275 -11.83 7.51 9.05
CA ALA A 275 -12.31 6.15 8.81
C ALA A 275 -11.11 5.26 8.39
N CYS A 276 -10.47 4.63 9.37
CA CYS A 276 -9.21 3.91 9.23
C CYS A 276 -9.45 2.40 9.08
N GLY A 277 -9.65 1.93 7.85
CA GLY A 277 -9.75 0.49 7.59
C GLY A 277 -10.53 0.10 6.34
N GLY A 278 -9.84 -0.01 5.19
CA GLY A 278 -10.43 -0.49 3.95
C GLY A 278 -11.71 0.24 3.57
N GLY A 279 -12.78 -0.50 3.34
CA GLY A 279 -14.09 0.02 2.97
C GLY A 279 -14.97 0.50 4.14
N ILE A 280 -14.44 0.60 5.38
CA ILE A 280 -15.23 1.06 6.53
C ILE A 280 -15.70 2.52 6.38
N PHE A 281 -14.99 3.30 5.53
CA PHE A 281 -15.36 4.68 5.22
C PHE A 281 -16.78 4.80 4.68
N ASN A 282 -17.32 3.78 4.02
CA ASN A 282 -18.67 3.79 3.48
C ASN A 282 -19.69 4.10 4.57
N SER A 283 -19.57 3.50 5.78
CA SER A 283 -20.45 3.80 6.91
C SER A 283 -20.29 5.22 7.44
N ALA A 284 -19.05 5.72 7.52
CA ALA A 284 -18.79 7.09 7.97
C ALA A 284 -19.31 8.11 6.94
N ALA A 285 -19.05 7.90 5.65
CA ALA A 285 -19.45 8.80 4.58
C ALA A 285 -20.97 8.82 4.37
N GLU A 286 -21.66 7.67 4.48
CA GLU A 286 -23.10 7.60 4.45
C GLU A 286 -23.75 8.44 5.58
N ALA A 287 -23.22 8.33 6.79
CA ALA A 287 -23.69 9.09 7.93
C ALA A 287 -23.34 10.60 7.79
N ALA A 288 -22.10 10.93 7.38
CA ALA A 288 -21.65 12.29 7.18
C ALA A 288 -22.51 13.05 6.16
N LYS A 289 -22.87 12.38 5.06
CA LYS A 289 -23.72 12.94 3.99
C LYS A 289 -25.03 13.49 4.51
N LYS A 290 -25.64 12.85 5.50
CA LYS A 290 -26.94 13.25 6.08
C LYS A 290 -26.92 14.62 6.74
N VAL A 291 -25.75 15.06 7.23
CA VAL A 291 -25.57 16.30 7.97
C VAL A 291 -24.52 17.24 7.33
N ASN A 292 -24.05 16.93 6.13
CA ASN A 292 -23.00 17.65 5.42
C ASN A 292 -21.68 17.75 6.22
N ALA A 293 -21.34 16.69 6.94
CA ALA A 293 -20.06 16.53 7.65
C ALA A 293 -18.99 15.93 6.75
N LYS A 294 -17.82 15.60 7.30
CA LYS A 294 -16.62 15.24 6.55
C LYS A 294 -16.04 13.89 6.98
N VAL A 295 -15.16 13.36 6.12
CA VAL A 295 -14.43 12.11 6.35
C VAL A 295 -12.95 12.32 6.04
N ILE A 296 -12.07 11.59 6.73
CA ILE A 296 -10.67 11.39 6.37
C ILE A 296 -10.51 9.94 5.92
N GLY A 297 -9.89 9.74 4.76
CA GLY A 297 -9.61 8.44 4.17
C GLY A 297 -8.32 7.78 4.69
N VAL A 298 -8.04 6.55 4.24
CA VAL A 298 -6.89 5.75 4.68
C VAL A 298 -6.20 5.01 3.53
N ASP A 299 -4.95 4.65 3.74
CA ASP A 299 -4.07 3.83 2.90
C ASP A 299 -3.70 4.48 1.56
N VAL A 300 -4.69 4.94 0.81
CA VAL A 300 -4.55 5.64 -0.48
C VAL A 300 -5.31 6.96 -0.43
N ASP A 301 -5.16 7.78 -1.46
CA ASP A 301 -6.03 8.94 -1.62
C ASP A 301 -7.45 8.48 -2.01
N GLN A 302 -8.33 8.44 -1.01
CA GLN A 302 -9.72 8.01 -1.18
C GLN A 302 -10.66 9.15 -1.60
N ALA A 303 -10.16 10.38 -1.81
CA ALA A 303 -11.01 11.52 -2.16
C ALA A 303 -11.82 11.26 -3.43
N GLY A 304 -11.20 10.70 -4.47
CA GLY A 304 -11.90 10.42 -5.74
C GLY A 304 -13.12 9.52 -5.58
N ILE A 305 -13.06 8.56 -4.67
CA ILE A 305 -14.13 7.60 -4.42
C ILE A 305 -15.15 8.18 -3.46
N ILE A 306 -14.69 8.69 -2.31
CA ILE A 306 -15.59 9.23 -1.28
C ILE A 306 -16.38 10.42 -1.83
N ASP A 307 -15.72 11.36 -2.49
CA ASP A 307 -16.38 12.53 -3.05
C ASP A 307 -17.30 12.16 -4.22
N GLY A 308 -16.90 11.17 -5.05
CA GLY A 308 -17.70 10.69 -6.17
C GLY A 308 -19.03 10.03 -5.73
N ASP A 309 -18.98 9.20 -4.68
CA ASP A 309 -20.15 8.44 -4.23
C ASP A 309 -21.02 9.21 -3.23
N TYR A 310 -20.42 10.03 -2.40
CA TYR A 310 -21.13 10.66 -1.28
C TYR A 310 -21.31 12.16 -1.40
N GLY A 311 -20.50 12.84 -2.21
CA GLY A 311 -20.64 14.27 -2.53
C GLY A 311 -19.31 15.02 -2.52
N GLU A 312 -19.16 15.92 -3.48
CA GLU A 312 -17.96 16.74 -3.67
C GLU A 312 -17.51 17.44 -2.38
N GLY A 313 -16.22 17.35 -2.07
CA GLY A 313 -15.61 17.98 -0.91
C GLY A 313 -15.96 17.31 0.42
N MET A 314 -16.45 16.06 0.42
CA MET A 314 -16.67 15.30 1.66
C MET A 314 -15.34 14.92 2.31
N THR A 315 -14.32 14.61 1.51
CA THR A 315 -13.01 14.18 2.01
C THR A 315 -12.16 15.38 2.40
N VAL A 316 -11.68 15.42 3.66
CA VAL A 316 -10.74 16.46 4.12
C VAL A 316 -9.33 16.17 3.65
N THR A 317 -8.90 14.94 3.81
CA THR A 317 -7.60 14.39 3.43
C THR A 317 -7.65 12.85 3.52
N SER A 318 -6.54 12.18 3.23
CA SER A 318 -6.37 10.74 3.48
C SER A 318 -5.01 10.49 4.15
N ALA A 319 -4.96 9.65 5.19
CA ALA A 319 -3.70 9.20 5.78
C ALA A 319 -3.20 8.01 4.95
N MET A 320 -2.18 8.25 4.12
CA MET A 320 -1.72 7.31 3.10
C MET A 320 -0.50 6.52 3.55
N LYS A 321 -0.41 5.26 3.10
CA LYS A 321 0.82 4.47 3.15
C LYS A 321 1.16 3.93 1.76
N GLY A 322 2.45 3.87 1.45
CA GLY A 322 2.99 3.59 0.13
C GLY A 322 2.92 2.13 -0.29
N LEU A 323 1.72 1.53 -0.33
CA LEU A 323 1.51 0.14 -0.74
C LEU A 323 1.99 -0.11 -2.17
N ALA A 324 1.56 0.73 -3.11
CA ALA A 324 1.94 0.60 -4.52
C ALA A 324 3.44 0.84 -4.74
N PRO A 325 4.07 1.94 -4.27
CA PRO A 325 5.51 2.12 -4.44
C PRO A 325 6.32 1.01 -3.74
N ALA A 326 5.98 0.61 -2.51
CA ALA A 326 6.67 -0.49 -1.82
C ALA A 326 6.61 -1.81 -2.62
N THR A 327 5.46 -2.12 -3.20
CA THR A 327 5.27 -3.32 -4.02
C THR A 327 6.06 -3.23 -5.32
N ILE A 328 5.92 -2.13 -6.08
CA ILE A 328 6.59 -1.96 -7.38
C ILE A 328 8.12 -1.90 -7.22
N ASP A 329 8.63 -1.15 -6.24
CA ASP A 329 10.06 -1.01 -6.01
C ASP A 329 10.68 -2.35 -5.59
N THR A 330 10.02 -3.07 -4.68
CA THR A 330 10.46 -4.40 -4.23
C THR A 330 10.46 -5.41 -5.37
N LEU A 331 9.37 -5.49 -6.15
CA LEU A 331 9.29 -6.38 -7.30
C LEU A 331 10.32 -6.02 -8.37
N THR A 332 10.54 -4.74 -8.63
CA THR A 332 11.56 -4.27 -9.58
C THR A 332 12.95 -4.72 -9.14
N ASP A 333 13.26 -4.52 -7.88
CA ASP A 333 14.60 -4.85 -7.36
C ASP A 333 14.83 -6.38 -7.32
N ILE A 334 13.81 -7.16 -6.99
CA ILE A 334 13.90 -8.63 -6.97
C ILE A 334 13.95 -9.19 -8.39
N VAL A 335 12.99 -8.84 -9.24
CA VAL A 335 12.74 -9.51 -10.52
C VAL A 335 13.68 -9.00 -11.61
N LYS A 336 13.91 -7.69 -11.67
CA LYS A 336 14.75 -7.09 -12.74
C LYS A 336 16.21 -6.99 -12.35
N ASN A 337 16.49 -6.68 -11.08
CA ASN A 337 17.86 -6.44 -10.62
C ASN A 337 18.48 -7.66 -9.92
N GLY A 338 17.73 -8.72 -9.66
CA GLY A 338 18.22 -9.93 -8.99
C GLY A 338 18.62 -9.75 -7.53
N ASN A 339 18.12 -8.70 -6.87
CA ASN A 339 18.59 -8.27 -5.54
C ASN A 339 17.83 -8.90 -4.37
N TRP A 340 17.33 -10.14 -4.51
CA TRP A 340 16.63 -10.81 -3.40
C TRP A 340 17.43 -10.81 -2.09
N SER A 341 18.74 -10.98 -2.17
CA SER A 341 19.64 -10.97 -1.00
C SER A 341 19.60 -9.66 -0.18
N LYS A 342 19.13 -8.57 -0.77
CA LYS A 342 18.94 -7.29 -0.08
C LYS A 342 17.75 -7.33 0.89
N TYR A 343 16.79 -8.17 0.64
CA TYR A 343 15.47 -8.23 1.29
C TYR A 343 15.32 -9.39 2.27
N VAL A 344 15.73 -10.57 1.86
CA VAL A 344 15.54 -11.80 2.61
C VAL A 344 15.96 -11.71 4.08
N GLY A 345 15.16 -12.27 4.95
CA GLY A 345 15.43 -12.29 6.40
C GLY A 345 15.05 -11.00 7.12
N LYS A 346 14.43 -10.04 6.45
CA LYS A 346 14.16 -8.72 7.03
C LYS A 346 12.67 -8.44 7.21
N ILE A 347 12.39 -7.66 8.25
CA ILE A 347 11.14 -6.92 8.42
C ILE A 347 11.51 -5.44 8.34
N ALA A 348 11.23 -4.81 7.20
CA ALA A 348 11.57 -3.40 6.99
C ALA A 348 10.44 -2.50 7.46
N THR A 349 10.80 -1.36 8.05
CA THR A 349 9.84 -0.31 8.41
C THR A 349 9.97 0.83 7.41
N LEU A 350 8.90 1.12 6.68
CA LEU A 350 8.84 2.15 5.66
C LEU A 350 8.15 3.41 6.22
N GLY A 351 8.78 4.54 6.02
CA GLY A 351 8.33 5.81 6.61
C GLY A 351 8.74 7.00 5.76
N LEU A 352 9.26 8.04 6.41
CA LEU A 352 9.78 9.21 5.74
C LEU A 352 11.16 8.92 5.14
N VAL A 353 11.32 9.21 3.85
CA VAL A 353 12.59 9.11 3.11
C VAL A 353 13.05 10.48 2.60
N SER A 354 12.17 11.49 2.63
CA SER A 354 12.46 12.86 2.21
C SER A 354 11.81 13.88 3.17
N GLY A 355 12.59 14.87 3.58
CA GLY A 355 12.08 16.04 4.31
C GLY A 355 11.66 17.18 3.39
N ASP A 356 12.10 17.21 2.13
CA ASP A 356 11.87 18.31 1.21
C ASP A 356 10.71 18.02 0.23
N ASP A 357 10.47 16.76 -0.09
CA ASP A 357 9.40 16.33 -0.97
C ASP A 357 8.52 15.29 -0.28
N PRO A 358 7.33 15.67 0.23
CA PRO A 358 6.42 14.75 0.89
C PRO A 358 5.95 13.58 0.01
N GLU A 359 5.84 13.76 -1.31
CA GLU A 359 5.29 12.76 -2.23
C GLU A 359 6.23 11.57 -2.46
N LEU A 360 7.50 11.69 -2.06
CA LEU A 360 8.47 10.59 -2.09
C LEU A 360 8.35 9.66 -0.88
N ASN A 361 7.60 10.03 0.15
CA ASN A 361 7.53 9.28 1.40
C ASN A 361 6.53 8.13 1.33
N TYR A 362 6.84 7.06 2.05
CA TYR A 362 5.92 5.91 2.19
C TYR A 362 4.74 6.19 3.12
N VAL A 363 4.78 7.28 3.88
CA VAL A 363 3.66 7.74 4.73
C VAL A 363 3.49 9.23 4.53
N GLN A 364 2.25 9.66 4.20
CA GLN A 364 1.97 11.03 3.79
C GLN A 364 0.46 11.34 3.83
N ILE A 365 0.10 12.60 3.60
CA ILE A 365 -1.25 12.99 3.16
C ILE A 365 -1.17 13.56 1.73
N PRO A 366 -2.23 13.43 0.91
CA PRO A 366 -2.16 13.77 -0.50
C PRO A 366 -2.03 15.27 -0.73
N MET A 367 -1.09 15.65 -1.62
CA MET A 367 -0.85 17.07 -1.95
C MET A 367 -1.98 17.68 -2.77
N GLU A 368 -2.69 16.91 -3.57
CA GLU A 368 -3.68 17.46 -4.51
C GLU A 368 -5.10 17.49 -3.94
N SER A 369 -5.52 16.47 -3.22
CA SER A 369 -6.91 16.31 -2.76
C SER A 369 -7.18 16.80 -1.33
N THR A 370 -6.15 17.06 -0.52
CA THR A 370 -6.34 17.64 0.82
C THR A 370 -6.96 19.04 0.71
N GLN A 371 -7.90 19.35 1.60
CA GLN A 371 -8.60 20.64 1.65
C GLN A 371 -7.71 21.74 2.23
N TRP A 372 -6.67 22.11 1.48
CA TRP A 372 -5.78 23.22 1.87
C TRP A 372 -6.53 24.54 2.00
N ALA A 373 -6.19 25.37 2.98
CA ALA A 373 -6.84 26.65 3.21
C ALA A 373 -5.85 27.73 3.63
N ASP A 374 -5.81 28.83 2.88
CA ASP A 374 -5.00 30.01 3.19
C ASP A 374 -5.35 30.57 4.57
N GLY A 375 -4.32 30.92 5.33
CA GLY A 375 -4.46 31.43 6.69
C GLY A 375 -4.85 30.36 7.74
N LYS A 376 -4.95 29.10 7.34
CA LYS A 376 -5.21 27.96 8.24
C LYS A 376 -4.11 26.89 8.14
N PHE A 377 -4.14 26.09 7.07
CA PHE A 377 -3.15 25.06 6.78
C PHE A 377 -2.96 24.94 5.27
N THR A 378 -1.74 25.20 4.83
CA THR A 378 -1.35 25.24 3.41
C THR A 378 -0.43 24.09 3.05
N LYS A 379 -0.20 23.87 1.74
CA LYS A 379 0.80 22.92 1.24
C LYS A 379 2.20 23.22 1.81
N ASP A 380 2.55 24.48 1.98
CA ASP A 380 3.86 24.88 2.54
C ASP A 380 3.95 24.59 4.04
N ASP A 381 2.87 24.78 4.80
CA ASP A 381 2.80 24.38 6.21
C ASP A 381 2.96 22.85 6.35
N TYR A 382 2.36 22.09 5.45
CA TYR A 382 2.50 20.64 5.43
C TYR A 382 3.94 20.21 5.10
N LYS A 383 4.58 20.82 4.09
CA LYS A 383 5.99 20.56 3.80
C LYS A 383 6.89 20.85 4.99
N ALA A 384 6.63 21.97 5.68
CA ALA A 384 7.37 22.31 6.89
C ALA A 384 7.16 21.26 8.00
N LEU A 385 5.93 20.79 8.19
CA LEU A 385 5.59 19.73 9.14
C LEU A 385 6.36 18.44 8.83
N VAL A 386 6.33 17.97 7.57
CA VAL A 386 7.05 16.77 7.12
C VAL A 386 8.55 16.94 7.33
N LYS A 387 9.09 18.10 7.01
CA LYS A 387 10.51 18.39 7.23
C LYS A 387 10.88 18.33 8.70
N ASP A 388 10.09 18.89 9.59
CA ASP A 388 10.35 18.85 11.03
C ASP A 388 10.24 17.42 11.60
N MET A 389 9.35 16.59 11.05
CA MET A 389 9.28 15.17 11.38
C MET A 389 10.52 14.41 10.85
N PHE A 390 10.91 14.64 9.60
CA PHE A 390 12.09 14.02 8.99
C PHE A 390 13.39 14.40 9.70
N ASP A 391 13.52 15.67 10.11
CA ASP A 391 14.68 16.20 10.87
C ASP A 391 14.68 15.73 12.35
N GLY A 392 13.64 14.99 12.80
CA GLY A 392 13.51 14.50 14.16
C GLY A 392 13.15 15.57 15.20
N LYS A 393 12.72 16.76 14.78
CA LYS A 393 12.22 17.83 15.68
C LYS A 393 10.83 17.50 16.23
N ILE A 394 10.03 16.80 15.43
CA ILE A 394 8.76 16.21 15.83
C ILE A 394 8.93 14.69 15.86
N THR A 395 8.68 14.12 17.01
CA THR A 395 8.67 12.67 17.19
C THR A 395 7.27 12.22 17.54
N VAL A 396 6.81 11.16 16.86
CA VAL A 396 5.50 10.54 17.10
C VAL A 396 5.73 9.17 17.70
N SER A 397 5.08 8.89 18.82
CA SER A 397 5.18 7.57 19.47
C SER A 397 4.40 6.54 18.65
N ASN A 398 5.01 5.38 18.42
CA ASN A 398 4.38 4.20 17.83
C ASN A 398 3.96 3.16 18.90
N ASP A 399 4.03 3.53 20.17
CA ASP A 399 3.53 2.67 21.26
C ASP A 399 2.02 2.54 21.18
N THR A 400 1.55 1.32 21.00
CA THR A 400 0.13 0.98 20.89
C THR A 400 -0.44 0.31 22.14
N SER A 401 0.33 0.20 23.19
CA SER A 401 -0.06 -0.45 24.46
C SER A 401 -1.23 0.26 25.16
N LYS A 402 -1.35 1.58 24.98
CA LYS A 402 -2.44 2.41 25.47
C LYS A 402 -2.65 3.63 24.55
N LEU A 403 -3.82 4.24 24.61
CA LEU A 403 -4.03 5.54 23.96
C LEU A 403 -3.02 6.57 24.46
N PRO A 404 -2.54 7.48 23.57
CA PRO A 404 -1.57 8.50 23.95
C PRO A 404 -2.07 9.42 25.07
N ASP A 405 -1.18 9.78 25.98
CA ASP A 405 -1.45 10.80 26.99
C ASP A 405 -1.52 12.19 26.29
N VAL A 406 -2.67 12.84 26.35
CA VAL A 406 -2.96 14.11 25.69
C VAL A 406 -3.45 15.16 26.71
N THR A 407 -3.23 16.43 26.40
CA THR A 407 -3.60 17.52 27.29
C THR A 407 -4.62 18.49 26.72
N ASN A 408 -4.73 18.57 25.39
CA ASN A 408 -5.61 19.49 24.69
C ASN A 408 -6.80 18.80 24.01
N VAL A 409 -6.87 17.48 24.13
CA VAL A 409 -7.92 16.64 23.57
C VAL A 409 -8.68 15.95 24.69
N THR A 410 -10.00 15.93 24.61
CA THR A 410 -10.84 15.06 25.42
C THR A 410 -11.23 13.86 24.59
N ILE A 411 -10.72 12.68 24.96
CA ILE A 411 -11.00 11.42 24.24
C ILE A 411 -12.19 10.73 24.89
N ASP A 412 -13.20 10.40 24.08
CA ASP A 412 -14.32 9.52 24.40
C ASP A 412 -14.07 8.15 23.75
N ASP A 413 -13.33 7.29 24.44
CA ASP A 413 -13.02 5.93 23.99
C ASP A 413 -14.23 5.00 24.23
N GLN A 414 -14.82 4.56 23.12
CA GLN A 414 -16.01 3.71 23.11
C GLN A 414 -15.68 2.22 22.86
N GLY A 415 -14.40 1.88 22.82
CA GLY A 415 -13.91 0.51 22.66
C GLY A 415 -14.23 -0.08 21.28
N LYS A 416 -15.15 -1.04 21.21
CA LYS A 416 -15.52 -1.75 19.97
C LYS A 416 -17.02 -1.72 19.73
N ILE A 417 -17.44 -1.59 18.47
CA ILE A 417 -18.83 -1.73 18.02
C ILE A 417 -19.20 -3.21 17.96
N LYS A 418 -18.29 -4.02 17.39
CA LYS A 418 -18.44 -5.48 17.29
C LYS A 418 -17.30 -6.16 18.03
N GLY A 419 -17.65 -7.18 18.80
CA GLY A 419 -16.71 -7.91 19.68
C GLY A 419 -15.98 -9.01 18.99
#